data_f7b1f2e13b1cad924f5de6ed438674ea
#
_entry.id   f7b1f2e13b1cad924f5de6ed438674ea
#
_cell.length_a   1.000
_cell.length_b   1.000
_cell.length_c   1.000
_cell.angle_alpha   90.00
_cell.angle_beta   90.00
_cell.angle_gamma   90.00
#
_symmetry.space_group_name_H-M   'P 1'
#
loop_
_entity.id
_entity.type
_entity.pdbx_description
1 polymer ?
#
loop_
_entity_poly.entity_id
_entity_poly.type
_entity_poly.pdbx_seq_one_letter_code
_entity_poly.pdbx_strand_id
1 'polypeptide(L)'
;AYAREGGTYKETNSNFQGNVGMELDIIDGLKLRGIAASTFNLTDNPTHVNTMTFYQAGSDTPVKKTTNSITEYDIKSMELNLQAYLDYNKTFGKHTVGALLGYSQIYKQTRYLQAYRKNLPNSNSLDQINAGEVTGQTTYGTEIEYALRSVFGRVNYSYDNRYLLEANLRYDGTSRFPKNNRFGAFPSFSIGWRISEEEFFKADWVDNLKLRASWGLLGNQETVNSDNSSNYYPYQNTYLFGYDYSFGNTLTPGISISSPMANQDITWEKTDQW
;
A
#
# COMPACT_ATOMS: atom_id res chain seq x y z
N ALA A 1 28.20 21.31 -16.83
CA ALA A 1 27.39 22.52 -16.58
C ALA A 1 25.97 22.12 -16.15
N TYR A 2 25.22 21.35 -16.95
CA TYR A 2 23.82 21.00 -16.64
C TYR A 2 23.64 20.34 -15.26
N ALA A 3 24.53 19.40 -14.90
CA ALA A 3 24.47 18.69 -13.63
C ALA A 3 24.77 19.54 -12.38
N ARG A 4 25.42 20.71 -12.56
CA ARG A 4 25.79 21.59 -11.44
C ARG A 4 24.95 22.86 -11.37
N GLU A 5 24.40 23.31 -12.49
CA GLU A 5 23.75 24.63 -12.63
C GLU A 5 22.27 24.53 -13.00
N GLY A 6 21.79 23.30 -13.32
CA GLY A 6 20.43 23.07 -13.83
C GLY A 6 19.32 23.28 -12.82
N GLY A 7 19.65 23.37 -11.54
CA GLY A 7 18.69 23.55 -10.45
C GLY A 7 18.94 22.60 -9.28
N THR A 8 17.97 22.53 -8.38
CA THR A 8 18.00 21.67 -7.19
C THR A 8 16.75 20.80 -7.14
N TYR A 9 16.96 19.56 -6.76
CA TYR A 9 15.92 18.62 -6.34
C TYR A 9 16.26 18.20 -4.92
N LYS A 10 15.35 18.41 -4.00
CA LYS A 10 15.50 18.00 -2.61
C LYS A 10 14.28 17.17 -2.21
N GLU A 11 14.50 16.00 -1.65
CA GLU A 11 13.44 15.19 -1.07
C GLU A 11 13.72 14.99 0.42
N THR A 12 12.74 15.31 1.24
CA THR A 12 12.77 15.10 2.68
C THR A 12 11.63 14.15 3.04
N ASN A 13 11.99 12.97 3.52
CA ASN A 13 11.03 11.97 3.99
C ASN A 13 11.08 11.89 5.50
N SER A 14 9.97 12.19 6.16
CA SER A 14 9.79 12.04 7.60
C SER A 14 8.81 10.93 7.88
N ASN A 15 9.24 9.90 8.62
CA ASN A 15 8.43 8.75 8.98
C ASN A 15 8.28 8.70 10.51
N PHE A 16 7.04 8.68 10.98
CA PHE A 16 6.67 8.53 12.38
C PHE A 16 5.85 7.25 12.54
N GLN A 17 6.33 6.36 13.39
CA GLN A 17 5.65 5.11 13.68
C GLN A 17 5.47 4.96 15.19
N GLY A 18 4.28 4.56 15.59
CA GLY A 18 3.96 4.27 16.98
C GLY A 18 2.99 3.13 17.08
N ASN A 19 3.13 2.34 18.13
CA ASN A 19 2.16 1.32 18.48
C ASN A 19 1.96 1.24 19.99
N VAL A 20 0.75 0.83 20.38
CA VAL A 20 0.38 0.52 21.76
C VAL A 20 -0.26 -0.85 21.73
N GLY A 21 0.19 -1.73 22.60
CA GLY A 21 -0.33 -3.07 22.77
C GLY A 21 -0.76 -3.34 24.20
N MET A 22 -1.79 -4.16 24.36
CA MET A 22 -2.29 -4.66 25.62
C MET A 22 -2.43 -6.18 25.53
N GLU A 23 -2.01 -6.88 26.56
CA GLU A 23 -2.24 -8.31 26.72
C GLU A 23 -2.89 -8.55 28.08
N LEU A 24 -3.91 -9.40 28.09
CA LEU A 24 -4.65 -9.78 29.28
C LEU A 24 -4.76 -11.31 29.34
N ASP A 25 -4.24 -11.92 30.38
CA ASP A 25 -4.48 -13.31 30.70
C ASP A 25 -5.86 -13.45 31.35
N ILE A 26 -6.81 -14.08 30.62
CA ILE A 26 -8.20 -14.24 31.09
C ILE A 26 -8.32 -15.43 32.04
N ILE A 27 -7.82 -16.58 31.59
CA ILE A 27 -7.70 -17.84 32.34
C ILE A 27 -6.46 -18.58 31.87
N ASP A 28 -6.09 -19.65 32.56
CA ASP A 28 -4.97 -20.47 32.13
C ASP A 28 -5.11 -20.96 30.69
N GLY A 29 -4.13 -20.62 29.88
CA GLY A 29 -4.08 -20.90 28.44
C GLY A 29 -4.86 -19.94 27.54
N LEU A 30 -5.66 -18.99 28.06
CA LEU A 30 -6.45 -18.05 27.26
C LEU A 30 -6.01 -16.61 27.46
N LYS A 31 -5.56 -15.97 26.37
CA LYS A 31 -5.08 -14.60 26.33
C LYS A 31 -5.88 -13.74 25.36
N LEU A 32 -6.15 -12.50 25.73
CA LEU A 32 -6.67 -11.45 24.86
C LEU A 32 -5.55 -10.45 24.59
N ARG A 33 -5.31 -10.15 23.32
CA ARG A 33 -4.33 -9.12 22.90
C ARG A 33 -5.01 -8.09 22.04
N GLY A 34 -4.68 -6.82 22.25
CA GLY A 34 -5.09 -5.69 21.42
C GLY A 34 -3.87 -4.89 20.99
N ILE A 35 -3.82 -4.47 19.74
CA ILE A 35 -2.75 -3.65 19.20
C ILE A 35 -3.37 -2.52 18.39
N ALA A 36 -2.95 -1.29 18.67
CA ALA A 36 -3.21 -0.13 17.83
C ALA A 36 -1.88 0.44 17.35
N ALA A 37 -1.68 0.49 16.04
CA ALA A 37 -0.47 1.01 15.42
C ALA A 37 -0.85 2.12 14.41
N SER A 38 -0.03 3.16 14.35
CA SER A 38 -0.16 4.22 13.36
C SER A 38 1.19 4.53 12.74
N THR A 39 1.18 4.71 11.42
CA THR A 39 2.33 5.21 10.64
C THR A 39 1.92 6.50 9.95
N PHE A 40 2.73 7.52 10.08
CA PHE A 40 2.55 8.81 9.45
C PHE A 40 3.80 9.17 8.65
N ASN A 41 3.64 9.33 7.33
CA ASN A 41 4.70 9.70 6.41
C ASN A 41 4.44 11.08 5.84
N LEU A 42 5.47 11.92 5.86
CA LEU A 42 5.50 13.21 5.20
C LEU A 42 6.64 13.20 4.20
N THR A 43 6.34 13.47 2.95
CA THR A 43 7.34 13.72 1.91
C THR A 43 7.18 15.16 1.43
N ASP A 44 8.25 15.92 1.54
CA ASP A 44 8.38 17.28 1.04
C ASP A 44 9.44 17.28 -0.06
N ASN A 45 9.09 17.76 -1.24
CA ASN A 45 9.93 17.66 -2.43
C ASN A 45 9.91 18.96 -3.25
N PRO A 46 10.60 20.01 -2.78
CA PRO A 46 10.82 21.21 -3.59
C PRO A 46 11.80 20.91 -4.73
N THR A 47 11.38 21.26 -5.92
CA THR A 47 12.19 21.18 -7.15
C THR A 47 12.33 22.57 -7.75
N HIS A 48 13.57 23.03 -7.89
CA HIS A 48 13.90 24.29 -8.52
C HIS A 48 14.69 24.05 -9.80
N VAL A 49 14.20 24.53 -10.91
CA VAL A 49 14.88 24.52 -12.22
C VAL A 49 15.42 25.89 -12.51
N ASN A 50 16.71 25.97 -12.84
CA ASN A 50 17.38 27.22 -13.14
C ASN A 50 17.23 27.63 -14.60
N THR A 51 17.30 28.94 -14.85
CA THR A 51 17.50 29.44 -16.19
C THR A 51 18.92 29.14 -16.65
N MET A 52 19.05 28.44 -17.77
CA MET A 52 20.33 28.14 -18.42
C MET A 52 20.28 28.61 -19.86
N THR A 53 21.38 29.20 -20.34
CA THR A 53 21.55 29.60 -21.71
C THR A 53 22.60 28.71 -22.37
N PHE A 54 22.23 28.11 -23.50
CA PHE A 54 23.11 27.26 -24.28
C PHE A 54 23.58 28.01 -25.52
N TYR A 55 24.86 27.88 -25.85
CA TYR A 55 25.50 28.50 -26.97
C TYR A 55 26.00 27.43 -27.97
N GLN A 56 26.02 27.76 -29.22
CA GLN A 56 26.69 26.93 -30.24
C GLN A 56 28.21 26.98 -30.00
N ALA A 57 28.90 25.88 -30.22
CA ALA A 57 30.35 25.84 -30.08
C ALA A 57 31.03 26.89 -31.02
N GLY A 58 31.87 27.73 -30.42
CA GLY A 58 32.56 28.81 -31.15
C GLY A 58 31.71 30.05 -31.47
N SER A 59 30.52 30.21 -30.87
CA SER A 59 29.62 31.34 -31.09
C SER A 59 29.10 31.89 -29.76
N ASP A 60 28.98 33.22 -29.66
CA ASP A 60 28.32 33.89 -28.54
C ASP A 60 26.79 34.03 -28.75
N THR A 61 26.26 33.46 -29.82
CA THR A 61 24.81 33.47 -30.08
C THR A 61 24.13 32.36 -29.35
N PRO A 62 23.18 32.65 -28.45
CA PRO A 62 22.44 31.64 -27.74
C PRO A 62 21.51 30.85 -28.67
N VAL A 63 21.58 29.52 -28.61
CA VAL A 63 20.71 28.61 -29.37
C VAL A 63 19.51 28.12 -28.60
N LYS A 64 19.58 28.13 -27.27
CA LYS A 64 18.49 27.72 -26.39
C LYS A 64 18.63 28.38 -25.02
N LYS A 65 17.48 28.75 -24.44
CA LYS A 65 17.38 29.22 -23.07
C LYS A 65 16.28 28.42 -22.36
N THR A 66 16.57 27.87 -21.16
CA THR A 66 15.55 27.27 -20.32
C THR A 66 14.84 28.33 -19.49
N THR A 67 13.61 28.06 -19.12
CA THR A 67 12.85 28.90 -18.18
C THR A 67 13.03 28.36 -16.78
N ASN A 68 13.31 29.21 -15.82
CA ASN A 68 13.34 28.80 -14.42
C ASN A 68 11.92 28.49 -13.93
N SER A 69 11.84 27.57 -12.98
CA SER A 69 10.57 27.19 -12.36
C SER A 69 10.79 26.62 -10.97
N ILE A 70 9.75 26.70 -10.18
CA ILE A 70 9.67 26.05 -8.87
C ILE A 70 8.43 25.15 -8.84
N THR A 71 8.62 23.96 -8.29
CA THR A 71 7.56 23.00 -8.00
C THR A 71 7.65 22.63 -6.54
N GLU A 72 6.59 22.82 -5.80
CA GLU A 72 6.41 22.29 -4.44
C GLU A 72 5.52 21.06 -4.52
N TYR A 73 5.94 19.99 -3.88
CA TYR A 73 5.23 18.71 -3.90
C TYR A 73 5.20 18.11 -2.51
N ASP A 74 4.01 18.03 -1.94
CA ASP A 74 3.74 17.47 -0.62
C ASP A 74 2.97 16.16 -0.73
N ILE A 75 3.46 15.12 -0.07
CA ILE A 75 2.71 13.88 0.15
C ILE A 75 2.55 13.66 1.65
N LYS A 76 1.31 13.47 2.09
CA LYS A 76 0.96 13.11 3.46
C LYS A 76 0.24 11.76 3.44
N SER A 77 0.83 10.76 4.08
CA SER A 77 0.22 9.43 4.19
C SER A 77 0.06 9.06 5.66
N MET A 78 -1.13 8.60 6.01
CA MET A 78 -1.45 8.05 7.31
C MET A 78 -1.97 6.63 7.16
N GLU A 79 -1.46 5.73 7.97
CA GLU A 79 -1.99 4.37 8.10
C GLU A 79 -2.32 4.08 9.56
N LEU A 80 -3.53 3.61 9.81
CA LEU A 80 -4.00 3.12 11.10
C LEU A 80 -4.23 1.61 10.98
N ASN A 81 -3.63 0.84 11.89
CA ASN A 81 -3.78 -0.60 11.98
C ASN A 81 -4.27 -0.99 13.37
N LEU A 82 -5.46 -1.55 13.44
CA LEU A 82 -6.09 -2.03 14.68
C LEU A 82 -6.18 -3.55 14.61
N GLN A 83 -5.76 -4.23 15.67
CA GLN A 83 -5.77 -5.68 15.75
C GLN A 83 -6.26 -6.14 17.13
N ALA A 84 -7.04 -7.22 17.15
CA ALA A 84 -7.46 -7.90 18.35
C ALA A 84 -7.34 -9.40 18.13
N TYR A 85 -6.83 -10.11 19.15
CA TYR A 85 -6.60 -11.54 19.11
C TYR A 85 -7.09 -12.18 20.40
N LEU A 86 -7.80 -13.29 20.25
CA LEU A 86 -8.07 -14.23 21.33
C LEU A 86 -7.25 -15.50 21.05
N ASP A 87 -6.35 -15.83 21.93
CA ASP A 87 -5.35 -16.89 21.78
C ASP A 87 -5.51 -17.90 22.89
N TYR A 88 -5.72 -19.16 22.53
CA TYR A 88 -5.84 -20.27 23.46
C TYR A 88 -4.79 -21.33 23.16
N ASN A 89 -4.02 -21.70 24.17
CA ASN A 89 -3.03 -22.78 24.10
C ASN A 89 -3.07 -23.62 25.35
N LYS A 90 -3.26 -24.94 25.18
CA LYS A 90 -3.26 -25.87 26.31
C LYS A 90 -2.80 -27.26 25.92
N THR A 91 -2.08 -27.91 26.82
CA THR A 91 -1.65 -29.30 26.67
C THR A 91 -2.41 -30.19 27.65
N PHE A 92 -2.96 -31.28 27.13
CA PHE A 92 -3.70 -32.31 27.87
C PHE A 92 -3.03 -33.67 27.63
N GLY A 93 -2.13 -34.07 28.51
CA GLY A 93 -1.33 -35.27 28.33
C GLY A 93 -0.49 -35.18 27.03
N LYS A 94 -0.78 -36.06 26.06
CA LYS A 94 -0.09 -36.06 24.75
C LYS A 94 -0.72 -35.11 23.69
N HIS A 95 -1.80 -34.44 24.02
CA HIS A 95 -2.54 -33.59 23.10
C HIS A 95 -2.23 -32.14 23.40
N THR A 96 -1.71 -31.40 22.42
CA THR A 96 -1.54 -29.96 22.51
C THR A 96 -2.50 -29.30 21.50
N VAL A 97 -3.33 -28.39 21.98
CA VAL A 97 -4.31 -27.63 21.17
C VAL A 97 -3.97 -26.16 21.26
N GLY A 98 -3.83 -25.53 20.13
CA GLY A 98 -3.77 -24.08 19.97
C GLY A 98 -4.95 -23.60 19.13
N ALA A 99 -5.60 -22.52 19.55
CA ALA A 99 -6.65 -21.87 18.78
C ALA A 99 -6.46 -20.35 18.83
N LEU A 100 -6.60 -19.67 17.70
CA LEU A 100 -6.53 -18.22 17.60
C LEU A 100 -7.75 -17.74 16.83
N LEU A 101 -8.43 -16.72 17.38
CA LEU A 101 -9.41 -15.92 16.66
C LEU A 101 -8.88 -14.49 16.62
N GLY A 102 -8.85 -13.90 15.43
CA GLY A 102 -8.33 -12.56 15.22
C GLY A 102 -9.26 -11.67 14.42
N TYR A 103 -9.16 -10.39 14.70
CA TYR A 103 -9.73 -9.31 13.92
C TYR A 103 -8.64 -8.31 13.58
N SER A 104 -8.60 -7.82 12.35
CA SER A 104 -7.75 -6.69 11.99
C SER A 104 -8.48 -5.70 11.08
N GLN A 105 -8.12 -4.43 11.22
CA GLN A 105 -8.59 -3.37 10.35
C GLN A 105 -7.43 -2.44 10.02
N ILE A 106 -7.21 -2.23 8.73
CA ILE A 106 -6.25 -1.27 8.20
C ILE A 106 -7.05 -0.16 7.51
N TYR A 107 -6.71 1.07 7.82
CA TYR A 107 -7.18 2.25 7.09
C TYR A 107 -5.96 3.04 6.66
N LYS A 108 -5.90 3.41 5.37
CA LYS A 108 -4.84 4.23 4.82
C LYS A 108 -5.42 5.38 4.02
N GLN A 109 -4.85 6.56 4.25
CA GLN A 109 -5.15 7.78 3.52
C GLN A 109 -3.85 8.37 3.01
N THR A 110 -3.83 8.76 1.75
CA THR A 110 -2.68 9.45 1.14
C THR A 110 -3.19 10.68 0.40
N ARG A 111 -2.65 11.83 0.75
CA ARG A 111 -2.97 13.11 0.13
C ARG A 111 -1.76 13.65 -0.61
N TYR A 112 -1.99 14.10 -1.83
CA TYR A 112 -1.01 14.75 -2.70
C TYR A 112 -1.41 16.19 -2.92
N LEU A 113 -0.42 17.08 -2.88
CA LEU A 113 -0.57 18.47 -3.24
C LEU A 113 0.66 18.91 -4.03
N GLN A 114 0.45 19.55 -5.17
CA GLN A 114 1.51 20.11 -6.00
C GLN A 114 1.14 21.54 -6.39
N ALA A 115 2.13 22.43 -6.33
CA ALA A 115 2.05 23.78 -6.88
C ALA A 115 3.25 24.04 -7.77
N TYR A 116 3.03 24.71 -8.91
CA TYR A 116 4.06 25.02 -9.88
C TYR A 116 3.94 26.46 -10.33
N ARG A 117 5.07 27.16 -10.40
CA ARG A 117 5.22 28.45 -11.07
C ARG A 117 6.55 28.53 -11.82
N LYS A 118 6.60 29.38 -12.84
CA LYS A 118 7.76 29.66 -13.68
C LYS A 118 8.08 31.15 -13.70
N ASN A 119 9.16 31.52 -14.41
CA ASN A 119 9.60 32.92 -14.59
C ASN A 119 9.79 33.65 -13.25
N LEU A 120 10.58 33.02 -12.35
CA LEU A 120 10.96 33.69 -11.09
C LEU A 120 11.87 34.87 -11.42
N PRO A 121 11.64 36.05 -10.81
CA PRO A 121 12.46 37.22 -11.09
C PRO A 121 13.88 37.02 -10.53
N ASN A 122 14.83 37.39 -11.34
CA ASN A 122 16.21 37.71 -11.01
C ASN A 122 17.09 36.65 -10.36
N SER A 123 16.75 35.40 -10.29
CA SER A 123 17.74 34.44 -9.90
C SER A 123 17.29 33.01 -9.71
N ASN A 124 18.26 32.22 -9.89
CA ASN A 124 18.35 30.86 -9.48
C ASN A 124 18.45 30.69 -7.93
N SER A 125 18.12 31.70 -7.12
CA SER A 125 18.21 31.67 -5.65
C SER A 125 16.92 32.02 -4.91
N LEU A 126 15.82 32.31 -5.62
CA LEU A 126 14.52 32.53 -5.01
C LEU A 126 13.73 31.20 -4.97
N ASP A 127 13.58 30.65 -3.75
CA ASP A 127 12.93 29.35 -3.50
C ASP A 127 11.48 29.52 -3.00
N GLN A 128 10.80 30.61 -3.42
CA GLN A 128 9.43 30.86 -2.99
C GLN A 128 8.47 30.74 -4.16
N ILE A 129 7.48 29.82 -4.06
CA ILE A 129 6.46 29.60 -5.09
C ILE A 129 5.76 30.90 -5.50
N ASN A 130 5.56 31.80 -4.54
CA ASN A 130 4.86 33.06 -4.75
C ASN A 130 5.67 34.11 -5.56
N ALA A 131 6.97 33.90 -5.74
CA ALA A 131 7.84 34.77 -6.53
C ALA A 131 7.68 34.54 -8.04
N GLY A 132 7.18 33.40 -8.47
CA GLY A 132 6.95 33.08 -9.89
C GLY A 132 5.71 33.78 -10.47
N GLU A 133 5.67 33.87 -11.80
CA GLU A 133 4.53 34.44 -12.51
C GLU A 133 3.25 33.66 -12.23
N VAL A 134 2.12 34.40 -12.15
CA VAL A 134 0.79 33.80 -12.02
C VAL A 134 0.35 33.16 -13.36
N THR A 135 0.80 33.75 -14.49
CA THR A 135 0.49 33.19 -15.81
C THR A 135 1.16 31.84 -16.04
N GLY A 136 0.34 30.81 -16.25
CA GLY A 136 0.81 29.43 -16.43
C GLY A 136 1.18 28.71 -15.14
N GLN A 137 0.72 29.21 -13.98
CA GLN A 137 0.74 28.46 -12.74
C GLN A 137 -0.14 27.23 -12.87
N THR A 138 0.26 26.15 -12.23
CA THR A 138 -0.56 24.95 -12.11
C THR A 138 -0.61 24.48 -10.66
N THR A 139 -1.75 23.94 -10.29
CA THR A 139 -1.94 23.26 -9.02
C THR A 139 -2.58 21.90 -9.27
N TYR A 140 -2.15 20.91 -8.53
CA TYR A 140 -2.72 19.58 -8.57
C TYR A 140 -2.90 19.07 -7.14
N GLY A 141 -4.04 18.46 -6.87
CA GLY A 141 -4.31 17.85 -5.57
C GLY A 141 -5.21 16.65 -5.74
N THR A 142 -4.89 15.59 -5.01
CA THR A 142 -5.70 14.38 -4.95
C THR A 142 -5.59 13.72 -3.60
N GLU A 143 -6.59 12.93 -3.26
CA GLU A 143 -6.62 12.15 -2.04
C GLU A 143 -7.09 10.74 -2.37
N ILE A 144 -6.42 9.76 -1.79
CA ILE A 144 -6.69 8.33 -1.98
C ILE A 144 -6.86 7.72 -0.60
N GLU A 145 -7.93 6.98 -0.43
CA GLU A 145 -8.20 6.22 0.79
C GLU A 145 -8.46 4.76 0.45
N TYR A 146 -8.06 3.86 1.32
CA TYR A 146 -8.58 2.51 1.28
C TYR A 146 -8.64 1.88 2.67
N ALA A 147 -9.48 0.88 2.82
CA ALA A 147 -9.60 0.11 4.05
C ALA A 147 -9.63 -1.39 3.74
N LEU A 148 -8.98 -2.15 4.61
CA LEU A 148 -9.02 -3.59 4.66
C LEU A 148 -9.53 -4.02 6.04
N ARG A 149 -10.48 -4.97 6.07
CA ARG A 149 -11.01 -5.54 7.31
C ARG A 149 -10.97 -7.05 7.22
N SER A 150 -10.50 -7.69 8.27
CA SER A 150 -10.27 -9.12 8.29
C SER A 150 -10.76 -9.73 9.59
N VAL A 151 -11.41 -10.90 9.47
CA VAL A 151 -11.62 -11.84 10.58
C VAL A 151 -10.90 -13.12 10.21
N PHE A 152 -10.14 -13.67 11.13
CA PHE A 152 -9.36 -14.87 10.84
C PHE A 152 -9.27 -15.78 12.06
N GLY A 153 -9.14 -17.06 11.78
CA GLY A 153 -8.96 -18.08 12.81
C GLY A 153 -7.88 -19.08 12.41
N ARG A 154 -7.25 -19.63 13.41
CA ARG A 154 -6.27 -20.73 13.30
C ARG A 154 -6.54 -21.76 14.36
N VAL A 155 -6.42 -23.02 13.99
CA VAL A 155 -6.41 -24.14 14.92
C VAL A 155 -5.15 -24.95 14.66
N ASN A 156 -4.37 -25.15 15.70
CA ASN A 156 -3.20 -26.02 15.71
C ASN A 156 -3.49 -27.21 16.62
N TYR A 157 -3.13 -28.39 16.17
CA TYR A 157 -3.20 -29.59 16.97
C TYR A 157 -1.92 -30.41 16.85
N SER A 158 -1.40 -30.87 17.99
CA SER A 158 -0.26 -31.76 18.01
C SER A 158 -0.56 -32.95 18.93
N TYR A 159 -0.29 -34.16 18.44
CA TYR A 159 -0.34 -35.37 19.21
C TYR A 159 1.07 -35.89 19.44
N ASP A 160 1.44 -36.06 20.72
CA ASP A 160 2.73 -36.57 21.20
C ASP A 160 3.93 -35.87 20.56
N ASN A 161 3.74 -34.61 20.13
CA ASN A 161 4.71 -33.81 19.38
C ASN A 161 5.18 -34.47 18.05
N ARG A 162 4.53 -35.53 17.60
CA ARG A 162 4.83 -36.30 16.39
C ARG A 162 3.95 -35.93 15.22
N TYR A 163 2.64 -35.88 15.44
CA TYR A 163 1.65 -35.55 14.40
C TYR A 163 1.15 -34.14 14.59
N LEU A 164 1.28 -33.33 13.57
CA LEU A 164 0.99 -31.91 13.59
C LEU A 164 -0.08 -31.59 12.55
N LEU A 165 -1.11 -30.88 12.96
CA LEU A 165 -2.18 -30.39 12.09
C LEU A 165 -2.33 -28.89 12.30
N GLU A 166 -2.52 -28.14 11.22
CA GLU A 166 -2.86 -26.73 11.26
C GLU A 166 -3.95 -26.43 10.22
N ALA A 167 -4.97 -25.70 10.64
CA ALA A 167 -5.99 -25.18 9.76
C ALA A 167 -6.14 -23.67 10.01
N ASN A 168 -6.17 -22.90 8.94
CA ASN A 168 -6.40 -21.47 8.99
C ASN A 168 -7.57 -21.10 8.07
N LEU A 169 -8.34 -20.11 8.48
CA LEU A 169 -9.34 -19.45 7.65
C LEU A 169 -9.21 -17.95 7.83
N ARG A 170 -9.13 -17.23 6.72
CA ARG A 170 -9.14 -15.79 6.69
C ARG A 170 -10.29 -15.28 5.83
N TYR A 171 -11.06 -14.34 6.35
CA TYR A 171 -12.16 -13.68 5.67
C TYR A 171 -11.87 -12.19 5.59
N ASP A 172 -11.48 -11.74 4.40
CA ASP A 172 -10.97 -10.38 4.16
C ASP A 172 -11.97 -9.58 3.33
N GLY A 173 -12.19 -8.34 3.73
CA GLY A 173 -13.01 -7.38 2.99
C GLY A 173 -12.23 -6.11 2.68
N THR A 174 -12.21 -5.72 1.40
CA THR A 174 -11.50 -4.53 0.91
C THR A 174 -12.46 -3.48 0.38
N SER A 175 -12.12 -2.19 0.58
CA SER A 175 -12.84 -1.07 -0.05
C SER A 175 -12.60 -0.94 -1.56
N ARG A 176 -11.59 -1.63 -2.09
CA ARG A 176 -11.22 -1.59 -3.52
C ARG A 176 -12.21 -2.28 -4.44
N PHE A 177 -13.13 -3.09 -3.88
CA PHE A 177 -14.13 -3.82 -4.65
C PHE A 177 -15.55 -3.35 -4.36
N PRO A 178 -16.49 -3.55 -5.30
CA PRO A 178 -17.88 -3.18 -5.13
C PRO A 178 -18.50 -3.97 -3.97
N LYS A 179 -19.58 -3.45 -3.42
CA LYS A 179 -20.20 -3.92 -2.18
C LYS A 179 -20.47 -5.43 -2.17
N ASN A 180 -20.88 -6.00 -3.30
CA ASN A 180 -21.25 -7.41 -3.42
C ASN A 180 -20.03 -8.35 -3.54
N ASN A 181 -18.87 -7.84 -4.00
CA ASN A 181 -17.67 -8.64 -4.27
C ASN A 181 -16.52 -8.31 -3.29
N ARG A 182 -16.83 -7.52 -2.26
CA ARG A 182 -15.86 -6.96 -1.32
C ARG A 182 -15.14 -8.00 -0.50
N PHE A 183 -15.80 -9.09 -0.15
CA PHE A 183 -15.29 -10.09 0.77
C PHE A 183 -14.81 -11.36 0.07
N GLY A 184 -13.67 -11.90 0.51
CA GLY A 184 -13.09 -13.16 0.06
C GLY A 184 -12.72 -14.05 1.25
N ALA A 185 -12.89 -15.37 1.08
CA ALA A 185 -12.46 -16.37 2.06
C ALA A 185 -11.22 -17.11 1.54
N PHE A 186 -10.22 -17.25 2.40
CA PHE A 186 -8.90 -17.79 2.11
C PHE A 186 -8.54 -18.86 3.15
N PRO A 187 -8.95 -20.12 2.92
CA PRO A 187 -8.57 -21.23 3.77
C PRO A 187 -7.14 -21.70 3.47
N SER A 188 -6.48 -22.23 4.49
CA SER A 188 -5.25 -23.02 4.33
C SER A 188 -5.17 -24.13 5.35
N PHE A 189 -4.45 -25.18 4.97
CA PHE A 189 -4.33 -26.39 5.76
C PHE A 189 -2.92 -26.97 5.65
N SER A 190 -2.37 -27.48 6.76
CA SER A 190 -1.08 -28.19 6.73
C SER A 190 -1.09 -29.38 7.68
N ILE A 191 -0.38 -30.41 7.28
CA ILE A 191 -0.07 -31.60 8.07
C ILE A 191 1.43 -31.77 8.19
N GLY A 192 1.87 -32.26 9.32
CA GLY A 192 3.28 -32.55 9.57
C GLY A 192 3.46 -33.84 10.37
N TRP A 193 4.48 -34.61 10.03
CA TRP A 193 4.87 -35.80 10.72
C TRP A 193 6.34 -35.75 11.10
N ARG A 194 6.65 -35.82 12.39
CA ARG A 194 8.01 -35.91 12.89
C ARG A 194 8.43 -37.38 12.97
N ILE A 195 9.03 -37.87 11.93
CA ILE A 195 9.47 -39.25 11.79
C ILE A 195 10.58 -39.57 12.81
N SER A 196 11.44 -38.58 13.09
CA SER A 196 12.51 -38.75 14.10
C SER A 196 12.02 -38.98 15.51
N GLU A 197 10.76 -38.67 15.83
CA GLU A 197 10.17 -38.90 17.17
C GLU A 197 9.47 -40.26 17.28
N GLU A 198 9.46 -41.06 16.21
CA GLU A 198 8.85 -42.39 16.22
C GLU A 198 9.77 -43.42 16.83
N GLU A 199 9.21 -44.39 17.56
CA GLU A 199 9.96 -45.44 18.23
C GLU A 199 10.75 -46.38 17.29
N PHE A 200 10.32 -46.47 16.02
CA PHE A 200 11.00 -47.27 15.00
C PHE A 200 12.20 -46.53 14.39
N PHE A 201 12.29 -45.20 14.54
CA PHE A 201 13.38 -44.40 13.97
C PHE A 201 14.60 -44.40 14.90
N LYS A 202 15.64 -45.12 14.51
CA LYS A 202 16.86 -45.35 15.35
C LYS A 202 18.12 -44.87 14.64
N ALA A 203 18.08 -43.70 14.01
CA ALA A 203 19.23 -43.13 13.32
C ALA A 203 19.85 -42.01 14.18
N ASP A 204 20.84 -42.36 15.02
CA ASP A 204 21.49 -41.42 15.96
C ASP A 204 22.21 -40.24 15.33
N TRP A 205 22.40 -40.30 14.01
CA TRP A 205 23.02 -39.21 13.21
C TRP A 205 22.01 -38.20 12.63
N VAL A 206 20.71 -38.41 12.85
CA VAL A 206 19.63 -37.53 12.41
C VAL A 206 18.88 -36.97 13.59
N ASP A 207 19.11 -35.71 13.94
CA ASP A 207 18.46 -35.02 15.06
C ASP A 207 16.99 -34.74 14.82
N ASN A 208 16.60 -34.41 13.58
CA ASN A 208 15.21 -34.07 13.25
C ASN A 208 14.88 -34.42 11.79
N LEU A 209 13.92 -35.31 11.61
CA LEU A 209 13.34 -35.69 10.34
C LEU A 209 11.83 -35.41 10.38
N LYS A 210 11.38 -34.43 9.60
CA LYS A 210 9.98 -34.00 9.51
C LYS A 210 9.49 -33.98 8.08
N LEU A 211 8.39 -34.66 7.81
CA LEU A 211 7.65 -34.55 6.56
C LEU A 211 6.51 -33.53 6.75
N ARG A 212 6.27 -32.66 5.78
CA ARG A 212 5.20 -31.67 5.79
C ARG A 212 4.54 -31.59 4.41
N ALA A 213 3.19 -31.49 4.42
CA ALA A 213 2.40 -31.12 3.26
C ALA A 213 1.47 -29.97 3.64
N SER A 214 1.23 -29.07 2.71
CA SER A 214 0.33 -27.93 2.92
C SER A 214 -0.38 -27.57 1.63
N TRP A 215 -1.57 -27.01 1.81
CA TRP A 215 -2.37 -26.40 0.75
C TRP A 215 -2.96 -25.10 1.26
N GLY A 216 -3.12 -24.09 0.40
CA GLY A 216 -3.75 -22.84 0.74
C GLY A 216 -4.25 -22.08 -0.46
N LEU A 217 -5.32 -21.32 -0.24
CA LEU A 217 -5.86 -20.35 -1.18
C LEU A 217 -5.41 -18.95 -0.77
N LEU A 218 -4.70 -18.27 -1.67
CA LEU A 218 -4.25 -16.89 -1.48
C LEU A 218 -5.15 -15.93 -2.23
N GLY A 219 -5.37 -14.75 -1.66
CA GLY A 219 -6.12 -13.66 -2.27
C GLY A 219 -5.24 -12.45 -2.55
N ASN A 220 -5.37 -11.89 -3.76
CA ASN A 220 -4.77 -10.62 -4.11
C ASN A 220 -5.87 -9.60 -4.42
N GLN A 221 -5.76 -8.41 -3.82
CA GLN A 221 -6.68 -7.29 -4.02
C GLN A 221 -6.10 -6.18 -4.92
N GLU A 222 -4.81 -6.29 -5.28
CA GLU A 222 -4.16 -5.25 -6.06
C GLU A 222 -4.73 -5.22 -7.47
N THR A 223 -5.14 -4.03 -7.88
CA THR A 223 -5.58 -3.73 -9.22
C THR A 223 -4.74 -2.58 -9.76
N VAL A 224 -4.34 -2.68 -11.00
CA VAL A 224 -3.46 -1.71 -11.66
C VAL A 224 -4.11 -1.14 -12.90
N ASN A 225 -3.77 0.10 -13.19
CA ASN A 225 -4.07 0.74 -14.46
C ASN A 225 -3.12 0.24 -15.57
N SER A 226 -3.36 0.65 -16.81
CA SER A 226 -2.51 0.31 -17.95
C SER A 226 -1.08 0.83 -17.87
N ASP A 227 -0.83 1.83 -17.02
CA ASP A 227 0.49 2.40 -16.72
C ASP A 227 1.17 1.77 -15.48
N ASN A 228 0.63 0.66 -14.97
CA ASN A 228 1.05 -0.03 -13.73
C ASN A 228 0.84 0.78 -12.44
N SER A 229 0.18 1.91 -12.46
CA SER A 229 -0.22 2.61 -11.24
C SER A 229 -1.36 1.87 -10.53
N SER A 230 -1.40 1.95 -9.19
CA SER A 230 -2.47 1.31 -8.41
C SER A 230 -3.83 1.94 -8.71
N ASN A 231 -4.81 1.10 -9.04
CA ASN A 231 -6.20 1.51 -9.18
C ASN A 231 -6.97 1.15 -7.91
N TYR A 232 -7.35 2.14 -7.11
CA TYR A 232 -8.01 1.91 -5.82
C TYR A 232 -9.52 1.68 -5.93
N TYR A 233 -10.15 2.16 -7.02
CA TYR A 233 -11.60 2.09 -7.18
C TYR A 233 -12.01 1.75 -8.60
N PRO A 234 -11.57 0.59 -9.14
CA PRO A 234 -11.82 0.19 -10.53
C PRO A 234 -13.31 -0.03 -10.85
N TYR A 235 -14.16 -0.05 -9.84
CA TYR A 235 -15.61 -0.19 -9.95
C TYR A 235 -16.37 1.14 -9.98
N GLN A 236 -15.66 2.28 -9.86
CA GLN A 236 -16.28 3.61 -9.88
C GLN A 236 -16.00 4.31 -11.21
N ASN A 237 -17.03 4.91 -11.78
CA ASN A 237 -16.84 5.82 -12.90
C ASN A 237 -16.28 7.15 -12.40
N THR A 238 -15.18 7.59 -12.98
CA THR A 238 -14.60 8.89 -12.70
C THR A 238 -14.99 9.86 -13.79
N TYR A 239 -15.37 11.08 -13.40
CA TYR A 239 -15.65 12.16 -14.32
C TYR A 239 -14.39 13.00 -14.53
N LEU A 240 -14.12 13.30 -15.81
CA LEU A 240 -13.03 14.18 -16.23
C LEU A 240 -13.61 15.52 -16.66
N PHE A 241 -13.05 16.59 -16.13
CA PHE A 241 -13.42 17.96 -16.47
C PHE A 241 -12.50 18.52 -17.56
N GLY A 242 -12.93 19.58 -18.24
CA GLY A 242 -12.14 20.22 -19.29
C GLY A 242 -12.25 19.55 -20.66
N TYR A 243 -13.26 18.72 -20.88
CA TYR A 243 -13.63 18.18 -22.18
C TYR A 243 -14.67 19.10 -22.82
N ASP A 244 -14.17 20.20 -23.37
CA ASP A 244 -15.02 21.22 -23.97
C ASP A 244 -15.66 20.73 -25.25
N TYR A 245 -16.91 21.10 -25.47
CA TYR A 245 -17.66 20.82 -26.67
C TYR A 245 -18.09 22.11 -27.36
N SER A 246 -17.99 22.14 -28.69
CA SER A 246 -18.38 23.31 -29.47
C SER A 246 -19.86 23.22 -29.87
N PHE A 247 -20.67 24.12 -29.33
CA PHE A 247 -22.04 24.33 -29.78
C PHE A 247 -22.05 25.60 -30.68
N GLY A 248 -22.17 25.38 -31.99
CA GLY A 248 -21.96 26.43 -32.97
C GLY A 248 -20.52 26.95 -32.93
N ASN A 249 -20.33 28.24 -32.69
CA ASN A 249 -19.00 28.86 -32.57
C ASN A 249 -18.59 29.13 -31.11
N THR A 250 -19.30 28.55 -30.12
CA THR A 250 -19.03 28.78 -28.70
C THR A 250 -18.51 27.49 -28.06
N LEU A 251 -17.33 27.56 -27.46
CA LEU A 251 -16.75 26.51 -26.68
C LEU A 251 -17.45 26.43 -25.31
N THR A 252 -18.07 25.30 -25.00
CA THR A 252 -18.82 25.10 -23.76
C THR A 252 -18.10 24.06 -22.90
N PRO A 253 -17.81 24.36 -21.61
CA PRO A 253 -17.20 23.42 -20.73
C PRO A 253 -18.03 22.13 -20.61
N GLY A 254 -17.36 20.98 -20.74
CA GLY A 254 -17.97 19.68 -20.71
C GLY A 254 -17.32 18.73 -19.72
N ILE A 255 -17.98 17.60 -19.53
CA ILE A 255 -17.55 16.51 -18.65
C ILE A 255 -17.52 15.23 -19.47
N SER A 256 -16.46 14.45 -19.33
CA SER A 256 -16.34 13.12 -19.90
C SER A 256 -16.29 12.06 -18.79
N ILE A 257 -16.70 10.84 -19.12
CA ILE A 257 -16.45 9.67 -18.24
C ILE A 257 -15.05 9.16 -18.58
N SER A 258 -14.27 8.80 -17.55
CA SER A 258 -12.93 8.24 -17.77
C SER A 258 -13.01 6.88 -18.46
N SER A 259 -11.99 6.58 -19.27
CA SER A 259 -11.76 5.26 -19.85
C SER A 259 -10.56 4.62 -19.14
N PRO A 260 -10.61 3.32 -18.78
CA PRO A 260 -11.69 2.37 -19.03
C PRO A 260 -12.93 2.59 -18.16
N MET A 261 -14.08 2.08 -18.62
CA MET A 261 -15.32 2.12 -17.83
C MET A 261 -15.18 1.28 -16.56
N ALA A 262 -15.95 1.67 -15.52
CA ALA A 262 -15.99 0.96 -14.26
C ALA A 262 -16.35 -0.52 -14.43
N ASN A 263 -15.59 -1.38 -13.72
CA ASN A 263 -15.87 -2.81 -13.68
C ASN A 263 -16.59 -3.17 -12.38
N GLN A 264 -17.89 -3.41 -12.44
CA GLN A 264 -18.73 -3.78 -11.30
C GLN A 264 -18.55 -5.24 -10.84
N ASP A 265 -17.93 -6.07 -11.67
CA ASP A 265 -17.74 -7.51 -11.39
C ASP A 265 -16.36 -7.83 -10.82
N ILE A 266 -15.55 -6.81 -10.59
CA ILE A 266 -14.20 -6.98 -10.04
C ILE A 266 -14.27 -7.60 -8.65
N THR A 267 -13.40 -8.57 -8.41
CA THR A 267 -13.29 -9.30 -7.15
C THR A 267 -11.85 -9.74 -6.90
N TRP A 268 -11.63 -10.44 -5.80
CA TRP A 268 -10.35 -11.01 -5.41
C TRP A 268 -9.78 -11.96 -6.48
N GLU A 269 -8.55 -11.72 -6.86
CA GLU A 269 -7.75 -12.73 -7.57
C GLU A 269 -7.38 -13.84 -6.59
N LYS A 270 -7.52 -15.10 -7.02
CA LYS A 270 -7.29 -16.27 -6.17
C LYS A 270 -6.22 -17.17 -6.79
N THR A 271 -5.27 -17.59 -5.95
CA THR A 271 -4.19 -18.50 -6.34
C THR A 271 -4.14 -19.67 -5.40
N ASP A 272 -4.21 -20.88 -5.95
CA ASP A 272 -3.98 -22.14 -5.23
C ASP A 272 -2.49 -22.40 -5.09
N GLN A 273 -2.06 -22.77 -3.87
CA GLN A 273 -0.67 -23.10 -3.57
C GLN A 273 -0.58 -24.42 -2.80
N TRP A 274 0.30 -25.28 -3.27
CA TRP A 274 0.58 -26.61 -2.70
C TRP A 274 1.98 -26.70 -2.13
#